data_3443ec9d37e1e739be6ad9790fb84592
#
_entry.id   3443ec9d37e1e739be6ad9790fb84592
#
_cell.length_a   1.000
_cell.length_b   1.000
_cell.length_c   1.000
_cell.angle_alpha   90.00
_cell.angle_beta   90.00
_cell.angle_gamma   90.00
#
_symmetry.space_group_name_H-M   'P 1'
#
loop_
_entity.id
_entity.type
_entity.pdbx_description
1 polymer ?
#
loop_
_entity_poly.entity_id
_entity_poly.type
_entity_poly.pdbx_seq_one_letter_code
_entity_poly.pdbx_strand_id
1 'polypeptide(L)'
;MRETPRPQGIAGESGAEPPQHRTGRALAHSTGALGSGTPHRSDGRSPQTPRGARQSDPVGCLGTTPPVPGRPTFLLYAVGLLSLLTFALVTWQVAVDGPLVGLDERIERRIVGHGPRPLTELLADLGNLTVALPALAASVAYTLWREGRGRRYEVLGVVLAMAVVPALVVPLKALLDRPGPLTAATGYYPSGHAATALVAYCGAAILLTPYPRRAWAMPAALVLTLATGIGLVLRGYHWPLDVIGSWSLCTALLVISSSCTRRSSGRTATGCSGPS
;
A
#
# COMPACT_ATOMS: atom_id res chain seq x y z
N MET A 1 44.50 38.50 -25.85
CA MET A 1 45.29 39.62 -25.28
C MET A 1 44.44 40.35 -24.26
N ARG A 2 44.98 40.54 -23.09
CA ARG A 2 44.54 41.25 -21.84
C ARG A 2 43.66 40.39 -20.97
N GLU A 3 44.21 39.68 -20.01
CA GLU A 3 44.89 39.99 -18.75
C GLU A 3 43.97 40.51 -17.65
N THR A 4 43.92 39.69 -16.61
CA THR A 4 43.41 39.90 -15.23
C THR A 4 44.03 41.11 -14.55
N PRO A 5 43.49 41.60 -13.41
CA PRO A 5 44.19 41.23 -12.17
C PRO A 5 43.27 40.96 -10.98
N ARG A 6 43.84 40.12 -10.05
CA ARG A 6 43.47 40.02 -8.63
C ARG A 6 43.97 41.26 -7.90
N PRO A 7 43.41 41.50 -6.71
CA PRO A 7 44.26 41.81 -5.57
C PRO A 7 44.04 40.92 -4.34
N GLN A 8 45.15 40.82 -3.63
CA GLN A 8 45.39 40.11 -2.38
C GLN A 8 44.83 40.84 -1.14
N GLY A 9 44.41 40.05 -0.16
CA GLY A 9 44.89 39.93 1.19
C GLY A 9 44.58 41.08 2.15
N ILE A 10 44.09 40.66 3.33
CA ILE A 10 44.65 41.08 4.65
C ILE A 10 44.15 40.08 5.67
N ALA A 11 45.10 39.61 6.49
CA ALA A 11 44.93 38.78 7.68
C ALA A 11 44.38 39.61 8.85
N GLY A 12 43.60 38.93 9.72
CA GLY A 12 43.19 39.46 11.00
C GLY A 12 42.88 38.34 11.98
N GLU A 13 43.91 38.03 12.79
CA GLU A 13 43.80 37.18 13.98
C GLU A 13 42.94 37.83 15.05
N SER A 14 42.18 36.98 15.76
CA SER A 14 41.94 36.97 17.22
C SER A 14 40.79 35.98 17.44
N GLY A 15 40.96 34.82 18.07
CA GLY A 15 41.28 34.65 19.45
C GLY A 15 39.95 34.66 20.24
N ALA A 16 39.24 33.47 20.36
CA ALA A 16 38.29 33.28 21.45
C ALA A 16 38.19 31.77 21.79
N GLU A 17 38.52 31.54 23.03
CA GLU A 17 38.59 30.31 23.81
C GLU A 17 37.24 29.53 23.88
N PRO A 18 37.28 28.18 24.03
CA PRO A 18 36.06 27.38 24.19
C PRO A 18 35.59 27.38 25.66
N PRO A 19 34.28 27.34 25.92
CA PRO A 19 33.75 27.25 27.27
C PRO A 19 33.86 25.83 27.84
N GLN A 20 34.33 25.82 29.09
CA GLN A 20 34.62 24.67 29.91
C GLN A 20 33.38 23.86 30.32
N HIS A 21 33.58 22.56 30.42
CA HIS A 21 32.73 21.58 31.07
C HIS A 21 32.46 21.94 32.55
N ARG A 22 31.21 21.99 32.95
CA ARG A 22 30.80 21.95 34.35
C ARG A 22 30.29 20.53 34.68
N THR A 23 31.16 19.79 35.36
CA THR A 23 30.82 18.58 36.10
C THR A 23 30.20 18.99 37.44
N GLY A 24 28.87 18.80 37.58
CA GLY A 24 28.17 18.94 38.85
C GLY A 24 28.07 17.59 39.55
N ARG A 25 28.99 17.34 40.47
CA ARG A 25 28.96 16.16 41.34
C ARG A 25 28.26 16.53 42.65
N ALA A 26 27.06 16.02 42.87
CA ALA A 26 26.36 16.12 44.13
C ALA A 26 26.71 14.86 44.97
N LEU A 27 27.49 15.09 46.04
CA LEU A 27 27.74 14.13 47.09
C LEU A 27 26.60 14.24 48.11
N ALA A 28 25.83 13.18 48.28
CA ALA A 28 24.94 13.05 49.43
C ALA A 28 25.66 12.35 50.56
N HIS A 29 25.81 13.04 51.66
CA HIS A 29 26.37 12.53 52.91
C HIS A 29 25.35 11.61 53.59
N SER A 30 25.75 10.39 53.87
CA SER A 30 25.09 9.49 54.83
C SER A 30 25.77 9.62 56.19
N THR A 31 25.07 10.22 57.11
CA THR A 31 25.45 10.14 58.53
C THR A 31 24.67 9.01 59.19
N GLY A 32 25.42 8.09 59.77
CA GLY A 32 24.91 6.96 60.53
C GLY A 32 24.32 7.42 61.87
N ALA A 33 23.36 6.65 62.33
CA ALA A 33 22.95 6.62 63.73
C ALA A 33 22.81 5.15 64.14
N LEU A 34 23.66 4.78 65.06
CA LEU A 34 23.56 3.55 65.85
C LEU A 34 22.40 3.72 66.85
N GLY A 35 21.49 2.76 66.87
CA GLY A 35 20.46 2.65 67.88
C GLY A 35 20.12 1.17 68.11
N SER A 36 20.69 0.62 69.16
CA SER A 36 20.40 -0.68 69.72
C SER A 36 19.00 -0.72 70.36
N GLY A 37 18.27 -1.80 70.17
CA GLY A 37 17.03 -2.02 70.88
C GLY A 37 16.26 -3.20 70.35
N THR A 38 16.61 -4.40 70.73
CA THR A 38 15.71 -5.55 70.65
C THR A 38 14.67 -5.49 71.75
N PRO A 39 13.43 -5.82 71.46
CA PRO A 39 12.71 -6.74 72.34
C PRO A 39 12.20 -7.96 71.55
N HIS A 40 12.60 -9.10 72.09
CA HIS A 40 12.03 -10.39 71.81
C HIS A 40 10.53 -10.39 72.01
N ARG A 41 9.75 -10.76 70.99
CA ARG A 41 8.41 -11.27 71.17
C ARG A 41 8.25 -12.47 70.25
N SER A 42 8.22 -13.60 70.86
CA SER A 42 7.92 -14.91 70.29
C SER A 42 6.41 -15.02 70.05
N ASP A 43 5.97 -14.67 68.87
CA ASP A 43 4.65 -15.03 68.36
C ASP A 43 4.88 -16.04 67.25
N GLY A 44 4.54 -17.30 67.53
CA GLY A 44 4.69 -18.42 66.58
C GLY A 44 3.80 -18.31 65.36
N ARG A 45 4.05 -17.31 64.54
CA ARG A 45 3.49 -17.21 63.17
C ARG A 45 4.59 -17.43 62.16
N SER A 46 4.41 -18.49 61.40
CA SER A 46 5.22 -18.75 60.21
C SER A 46 5.29 -17.53 59.33
N PRO A 47 6.47 -17.20 58.73
CA PRO A 47 6.58 -16.10 57.80
C PRO A 47 5.60 -16.30 56.66
N GLN A 48 4.65 -15.41 56.51
CA GLN A 48 3.82 -15.38 55.32
C GLN A 48 4.72 -14.91 54.15
N THR A 49 4.97 -15.80 53.23
CA THR A 49 5.58 -15.50 51.94
C THR A 49 4.81 -14.36 51.29
N PRO A 50 5.49 -13.31 50.76
CA PRO A 50 4.81 -12.28 50.02
C PRO A 50 4.05 -12.90 48.85
N ARG A 51 2.74 -12.79 48.86
CA ARG A 51 1.88 -13.10 47.72
C ARG A 51 2.24 -12.17 46.60
N GLY A 52 3.11 -12.60 45.72
CA GLY A 52 3.54 -11.79 44.57
C GLY A 52 4.65 -12.42 43.74
N ALA A 53 5.15 -13.58 44.13
CA ALA A 53 5.98 -14.35 43.24
C ALA A 53 5.08 -14.88 42.11
N ARG A 54 5.08 -14.18 40.98
CA ARG A 54 4.56 -14.73 39.73
C ARG A 54 5.29 -16.03 39.48
N GLN A 55 4.61 -17.14 39.55
CA GLN A 55 5.05 -18.37 38.94
C GLN A 55 5.29 -18.04 37.48
N SER A 56 6.55 -18.03 37.11
CA SER A 56 6.95 -18.09 35.72
C SER A 56 6.59 -19.50 35.26
N ASP A 57 5.45 -19.64 34.59
CA ASP A 57 5.12 -20.83 33.85
C ASP A 57 6.23 -21.10 32.85
N PRO A 58 6.84 -22.28 32.86
CA PRO A 58 7.96 -22.60 31.95
C PRO A 58 7.52 -22.85 30.51
N VAL A 59 6.26 -22.62 30.18
CA VAL A 59 5.77 -22.65 28.81
C VAL A 59 5.29 -21.27 28.47
N GLY A 60 6.21 -20.48 27.92
CA GLY A 60 5.97 -19.12 27.44
C GLY A 60 5.00 -19.06 26.25
N CYS A 61 3.74 -19.36 26.47
CA CYS A 61 2.65 -18.81 25.69
C CYS A 61 2.45 -17.38 26.15
N LEU A 62 3.38 -16.51 25.74
CA LEU A 62 3.26 -15.08 25.89
C LEU A 62 1.97 -14.61 25.24
N GLY A 63 1.11 -14.12 26.13
CA GLY A 63 0.20 -13.04 25.87
C GLY A 63 -0.63 -13.21 24.61
N THR A 64 -1.86 -13.66 24.76
CA THR A 64 -2.94 -13.19 23.90
C THR A 64 -2.85 -11.67 23.86
N THR A 65 -2.09 -11.15 22.90
CA THR A 65 -2.27 -9.77 22.47
C THR A 65 -3.77 -9.64 22.24
N PRO A 66 -4.45 -8.64 22.87
CA PRO A 66 -5.86 -8.43 22.60
C PRO A 66 -6.03 -8.39 21.09
N PRO A 67 -7.05 -9.05 20.54
CA PRO A 67 -7.26 -9.06 19.10
C PRO A 67 -7.30 -7.60 18.65
N VAL A 68 -6.29 -7.21 17.88
CA VAL A 68 -6.27 -5.90 17.20
C VAL A 68 -7.61 -5.85 16.49
N PRO A 69 -8.45 -4.81 16.69
CA PRO A 69 -9.75 -4.73 16.06
C PRO A 69 -9.54 -4.98 14.57
N GLY A 70 -10.04 -6.12 14.07
CA GLY A 70 -9.84 -6.54 12.69
C GLY A 70 -10.32 -5.39 11.82
N ARG A 71 -9.44 -4.87 10.95
CA ARG A 71 -9.87 -4.00 9.85
C ARG A 71 -11.14 -4.61 9.30
N PRO A 72 -12.20 -3.83 9.07
CA PRO A 72 -13.51 -4.37 8.78
C PRO A 72 -13.42 -5.20 7.49
N THR A 73 -13.27 -6.51 7.64
CA THR A 73 -13.25 -7.47 6.54
C THR A 73 -14.52 -7.33 5.72
N PHE A 74 -15.61 -6.92 6.37
CA PHE A 74 -16.87 -6.58 5.75
C PHE A 74 -16.71 -5.49 4.64
N LEU A 75 -16.01 -4.39 4.92
CA LEU A 75 -15.81 -3.33 3.90
C LEU A 75 -15.04 -3.86 2.69
N LEU A 76 -14.04 -4.71 2.90
CA LEU A 76 -13.29 -5.31 1.81
C LEU A 76 -14.19 -6.16 0.91
N TYR A 77 -15.03 -7.03 1.52
CA TYR A 77 -15.97 -7.85 0.77
C TYR A 77 -17.07 -7.02 0.11
N ALA A 78 -17.55 -5.96 0.78
CA ALA A 78 -18.54 -5.04 0.21
C ALA A 78 -17.97 -4.33 -1.03
N VAL A 79 -16.72 -3.83 -0.97
CA VAL A 79 -16.02 -3.24 -2.12
C VAL A 79 -15.87 -4.26 -3.25
N GLY A 80 -15.45 -5.50 -2.94
CA GLY A 80 -15.32 -6.55 -3.94
C GLY A 80 -16.65 -6.89 -4.62
N LEU A 81 -17.72 -7.05 -3.84
CA LEU A 81 -19.05 -7.34 -4.36
C LEU A 81 -19.56 -6.18 -5.22
N LEU A 82 -19.48 -4.95 -4.73
CA LEU A 82 -19.88 -3.77 -5.49
C LEU A 82 -19.11 -3.67 -6.81
N SER A 83 -17.81 -3.92 -6.79
CA SER A 83 -16.98 -3.92 -7.99
C SER A 83 -17.41 -5.00 -8.98
N LEU A 84 -17.72 -6.21 -8.53
CA LEU A 84 -18.24 -7.28 -9.40
C LEU A 84 -19.62 -6.93 -9.99
N LEU A 85 -20.51 -6.36 -9.19
CA LEU A 85 -21.83 -5.92 -9.67
C LEU A 85 -21.71 -4.78 -10.69
N THR A 86 -20.82 -3.81 -10.45
CA THR A 86 -20.54 -2.72 -11.39
C THR A 86 -19.95 -3.27 -12.68
N PHE A 87 -18.98 -4.19 -12.59
CA PHE A 87 -18.41 -4.83 -13.77
C PHE A 87 -19.47 -5.59 -14.57
N ALA A 88 -20.29 -6.40 -13.90
CA ALA A 88 -21.36 -7.15 -14.55
C ALA A 88 -22.38 -6.23 -15.25
N LEU A 89 -22.79 -5.14 -14.56
CA LEU A 89 -23.72 -4.16 -15.13
C LEU A 89 -23.10 -3.47 -16.36
N VAL A 90 -21.87 -2.96 -16.26
CA VAL A 90 -21.21 -2.26 -17.37
C VAL A 90 -20.98 -3.20 -18.55
N THR A 91 -20.52 -4.43 -18.28
CA THR A 91 -20.32 -5.45 -19.32
C THR A 91 -21.64 -5.79 -20.02
N TRP A 92 -22.71 -5.97 -19.25
CA TRP A 92 -24.02 -6.22 -19.81
C TRP A 92 -24.50 -5.06 -20.69
N GLN A 93 -24.37 -3.80 -20.22
CA GLN A 93 -24.74 -2.62 -21.00
C GLN A 93 -23.95 -2.52 -22.31
N VAL A 94 -22.66 -2.83 -22.28
CA VAL A 94 -21.83 -2.85 -23.50
C VAL A 94 -22.24 -3.99 -24.43
N ALA A 95 -22.56 -5.17 -23.89
CA ALA A 95 -22.94 -6.35 -24.69
C ALA A 95 -24.27 -6.20 -25.43
N VAL A 96 -25.23 -5.43 -24.86
CA VAL A 96 -26.56 -5.24 -25.43
C VAL A 96 -26.78 -3.87 -26.07
N ASP A 97 -25.71 -3.07 -26.18
CA ASP A 97 -25.77 -1.68 -26.66
C ASP A 97 -26.82 -0.85 -25.91
N GLY A 98 -26.78 -0.98 -24.57
CA GLY A 98 -27.80 -0.43 -23.69
C GLY A 98 -27.69 1.09 -23.50
N PRO A 99 -28.61 1.72 -22.75
CA PRO A 99 -28.69 3.18 -22.59
C PRO A 99 -27.46 3.83 -21.99
N LEU A 100 -26.64 3.10 -21.22
CA LEU A 100 -25.38 3.63 -20.70
C LEU A 100 -24.35 3.84 -21.80
N VAL A 101 -24.38 3.08 -22.91
CA VAL A 101 -23.48 3.28 -24.05
C VAL A 101 -23.76 4.62 -24.71
N GLY A 102 -25.04 4.97 -24.93
CA GLY A 102 -25.38 6.27 -25.48
C GLY A 102 -25.03 7.46 -24.58
N LEU A 103 -24.99 7.26 -23.25
CA LEU A 103 -24.48 8.26 -22.31
C LEU A 103 -22.93 8.38 -22.40
N ASP A 104 -22.26 7.25 -22.47
CA ASP A 104 -20.82 7.12 -22.60
C ASP A 104 -20.30 7.87 -23.84
N GLU A 105 -20.93 7.66 -25.00
CA GLU A 105 -20.63 8.37 -26.23
C GLU A 105 -20.88 9.88 -26.13
N ARG A 106 -21.95 10.30 -25.45
CA ARG A 106 -22.23 11.73 -25.25
C ARG A 106 -21.18 12.42 -24.38
N ILE A 107 -20.74 11.73 -23.33
CA ILE A 107 -19.69 12.23 -22.44
C ILE A 107 -18.38 12.37 -23.23
N GLU A 108 -18.00 11.32 -23.93
CA GLU A 108 -16.75 11.27 -24.69
C GLU A 108 -16.72 12.40 -25.75
N ARG A 109 -17.76 12.54 -26.58
CA ARG A 109 -17.86 13.62 -27.57
C ARG A 109 -17.71 15.03 -26.99
N ARG A 110 -18.00 15.22 -25.70
CA ARG A 110 -17.85 16.52 -25.04
C ARG A 110 -16.46 16.75 -24.48
N ILE A 111 -15.72 15.69 -24.14
CA ILE A 111 -14.46 15.82 -23.40
C ILE A 111 -13.22 15.45 -24.21
N VAL A 112 -13.36 14.68 -25.27
CA VAL A 112 -12.24 14.33 -26.15
C VAL A 112 -11.59 15.59 -26.74
N GLY A 113 -10.26 15.58 -26.73
CA GLY A 113 -9.45 16.68 -27.25
C GLY A 113 -9.28 17.86 -26.31
N HIS A 114 -9.92 17.86 -25.15
CA HIS A 114 -9.73 18.92 -24.15
C HIS A 114 -8.40 18.77 -23.40
N GLY A 115 -7.81 19.91 -23.07
CA GLY A 115 -6.54 20.00 -22.35
C GLY A 115 -5.30 19.96 -23.24
N PRO A 116 -4.14 20.34 -22.65
CA PRO A 116 -2.87 20.33 -23.37
C PRO A 116 -2.47 18.91 -23.79
N ARG A 117 -2.26 18.70 -25.09
CA ARG A 117 -1.94 17.38 -25.63
C ARG A 117 -0.78 16.66 -24.94
N PRO A 118 0.37 17.31 -24.61
CA PRO A 118 1.46 16.62 -23.93
C PRO A 118 1.07 16.12 -22.54
N LEU A 119 0.23 16.86 -21.82
CA LEU A 119 -0.24 16.45 -20.49
C LEU A 119 -1.19 15.25 -20.58
N THR A 120 -2.18 15.31 -21.46
CA THR A 120 -3.15 14.21 -21.61
C THR A 120 -2.50 12.93 -22.12
N GLU A 121 -1.48 13.04 -22.98
CA GLU A 121 -0.65 11.92 -23.41
C GLU A 121 0.12 11.32 -22.24
N LEU A 122 0.84 12.16 -21.46
CA LEU A 122 1.55 11.71 -20.27
C LEU A 122 0.63 10.97 -19.29
N LEU A 123 -0.58 11.48 -19.07
CA LEU A 123 -1.55 10.83 -18.20
C LEU A 123 -1.97 9.46 -18.74
N ALA A 124 -2.22 9.33 -20.03
CA ALA A 124 -2.56 8.06 -20.67
C ALA A 124 -1.40 7.07 -20.58
N ASP A 125 -0.16 7.54 -20.76
CA ASP A 125 1.06 6.74 -20.73
C ASP A 125 1.38 6.15 -19.34
N LEU A 126 0.84 6.70 -18.26
CA LEU A 126 0.95 6.09 -16.93
C LEU A 126 0.43 4.65 -16.88
N GLY A 127 -0.52 4.30 -17.79
CA GLY A 127 -1.05 2.94 -17.91
C GLY A 127 -0.21 2.01 -18.80
N ASN A 128 0.82 2.51 -19.46
CA ASN A 128 1.71 1.67 -20.25
C ASN A 128 2.47 0.67 -19.40
N LEU A 129 2.63 -0.55 -19.91
CA LEU A 129 3.40 -1.61 -19.25
C LEU A 129 4.83 -1.16 -18.92
N THR A 130 5.45 -0.36 -19.79
CA THR A 130 6.79 0.17 -19.61
C THR A 130 6.92 1.16 -18.44
N VAL A 131 5.82 1.73 -17.96
CA VAL A 131 5.77 2.66 -16.81
C VAL A 131 5.22 1.93 -15.58
N ALA A 132 4.10 1.26 -15.70
CA ALA A 132 3.39 0.66 -14.57
C ALA A 132 4.12 -0.59 -14.00
N LEU A 133 4.70 -1.45 -14.86
CA LEU A 133 5.39 -2.66 -14.39
C LEU A 133 6.68 -2.36 -13.60
N PRO A 134 7.55 -1.43 -13.99
CA PRO A 134 8.69 -1.05 -13.16
C PRO A 134 8.31 -0.53 -11.78
N ALA A 135 7.22 0.24 -11.67
CA ALA A 135 6.71 0.71 -10.38
C ALA A 135 6.26 -0.45 -9.48
N LEU A 136 5.54 -1.41 -10.05
CA LEU A 136 5.15 -2.64 -9.34
C LEU A 136 6.39 -3.48 -8.97
N ALA A 137 7.31 -3.71 -9.91
CA ALA A 137 8.51 -4.49 -9.69
C ALA A 137 9.39 -3.89 -8.58
N ALA A 138 9.55 -2.56 -8.55
CA ALA A 138 10.28 -1.87 -7.49
C ALA A 138 9.63 -2.07 -6.12
N SER A 139 8.30 -2.03 -6.01
CA SER A 139 7.59 -2.27 -4.75
C SER A 139 7.68 -3.73 -4.30
N VAL A 140 7.63 -4.69 -5.23
CA VAL A 140 7.86 -6.11 -4.97
C VAL A 140 9.28 -6.34 -4.46
N ALA A 141 10.29 -5.84 -5.18
CA ALA A 141 11.69 -5.96 -4.79
C ALA A 141 11.95 -5.34 -3.40
N TYR A 142 11.41 -4.15 -3.14
CA TYR A 142 11.50 -3.50 -1.84
C TYR A 142 10.89 -4.34 -0.71
N THR A 143 9.68 -4.89 -0.94
CA THR A 143 8.99 -5.72 0.05
C THR A 143 9.76 -7.01 0.34
N LEU A 144 10.28 -7.69 -0.69
CA LEU A 144 11.09 -8.92 -0.53
C LEU A 144 12.42 -8.63 0.15
N TRP A 145 13.05 -7.49 -0.15
CA TRP A 145 14.29 -7.08 0.50
C TRP A 145 14.09 -6.79 1.99
N ARG A 146 12.99 -6.12 2.37
CA ARG A 146 12.71 -5.72 3.76
C ARG A 146 12.20 -6.87 4.64
N GLU A 147 11.32 -7.69 4.12
CA GLU A 147 10.58 -8.71 4.89
C GLU A 147 10.97 -10.15 4.51
N GLY A 148 11.82 -10.29 3.49
CA GLY A 148 12.23 -11.60 3.00
C GLY A 148 11.02 -12.47 2.61
N ARG A 149 11.02 -13.71 3.13
CA ARG A 149 9.93 -14.66 2.87
C ARG A 149 8.66 -14.42 3.69
N GLY A 150 8.67 -13.50 4.66
CA GLY A 150 7.54 -13.24 5.56
C GLY A 150 6.26 -12.82 4.82
N ARG A 151 6.41 -12.03 3.76
CA ARG A 151 5.27 -11.51 2.97
C ARG A 151 5.15 -12.08 1.55
N ARG A 152 5.77 -13.25 1.30
CA ARG A 152 5.79 -13.88 -0.03
C ARG A 152 4.40 -14.12 -0.62
N TYR A 153 3.41 -14.47 0.21
CA TYR A 153 2.04 -14.73 -0.27
C TYR A 153 1.34 -13.46 -0.74
N GLU A 154 1.57 -12.32 -0.07
CA GLU A 154 1.04 -11.04 -0.50
C GLU A 154 1.67 -10.60 -1.82
N VAL A 155 2.99 -10.73 -1.95
CA VAL A 155 3.72 -10.47 -3.20
C VAL A 155 3.19 -11.38 -4.31
N LEU A 156 3.07 -12.68 -4.05
CA LEU A 156 2.54 -13.64 -5.01
C LEU A 156 1.11 -13.27 -5.45
N GLY A 157 0.25 -12.88 -4.49
CA GLY A 157 -1.12 -12.47 -4.80
C GLY A 157 -1.18 -11.28 -5.76
N VAL A 158 -0.34 -10.26 -5.55
CA VAL A 158 -0.28 -9.08 -6.43
C VAL A 158 0.32 -9.43 -7.80
N VAL A 159 1.39 -10.21 -7.83
CA VAL A 159 2.01 -10.65 -9.09
C VAL A 159 1.06 -11.52 -9.91
N LEU A 160 0.35 -12.46 -9.28
CA LEU A 160 -0.67 -13.26 -9.94
C LEU A 160 -1.84 -12.41 -10.43
N ALA A 161 -2.30 -11.44 -9.64
CA ALA A 161 -3.33 -10.50 -10.09
C ALA A 161 -2.89 -9.79 -11.37
N MET A 162 -1.64 -9.32 -11.43
CA MET A 162 -1.10 -8.68 -12.63
C MET A 162 -1.00 -9.64 -13.82
N ALA A 163 -0.57 -10.89 -13.61
CA ALA A 163 -0.47 -11.91 -14.65
C ALA A 163 -1.84 -12.32 -15.20
N VAL A 164 -2.89 -12.27 -14.37
CA VAL A 164 -4.28 -12.62 -14.76
C VAL A 164 -4.94 -11.52 -15.61
N VAL A 165 -4.48 -10.25 -15.50
CA VAL A 165 -5.06 -9.14 -16.27
C VAL A 165 -5.18 -9.46 -17.78
N PRO A 166 -4.11 -9.82 -18.51
CA PRO A 166 -4.23 -10.12 -19.93
C PRO A 166 -5.10 -11.34 -20.18
N ALA A 167 -5.08 -12.35 -19.31
CA ALA A 167 -5.91 -13.56 -19.45
C ALA A 167 -7.41 -13.26 -19.34
N LEU A 168 -7.82 -12.18 -18.66
CA LEU A 168 -9.21 -11.73 -18.57
C LEU A 168 -9.54 -10.70 -19.66
N VAL A 169 -8.66 -9.72 -19.86
CA VAL A 169 -8.92 -8.59 -20.77
C VAL A 169 -8.95 -9.04 -22.23
N VAL A 170 -8.01 -9.91 -22.67
CA VAL A 170 -7.91 -10.31 -24.08
C VAL A 170 -9.15 -11.08 -24.55
N PRO A 171 -9.64 -12.11 -23.82
CA PRO A 171 -10.89 -12.78 -24.24
C PRO A 171 -12.11 -11.86 -24.22
N LEU A 172 -12.24 -10.97 -23.21
CA LEU A 172 -13.35 -10.03 -23.15
C LEU A 172 -13.35 -9.06 -24.33
N LYS A 173 -12.18 -8.58 -24.76
CA LYS A 173 -12.03 -7.76 -25.98
C LYS A 173 -12.53 -8.45 -27.21
N ALA A 174 -12.18 -9.73 -27.38
CA ALA A 174 -12.58 -10.53 -28.52
C ALA A 174 -14.09 -10.89 -28.49
N LEU A 175 -14.66 -11.09 -27.29
CA LEU A 175 -16.07 -11.49 -27.14
C LEU A 175 -17.03 -10.31 -27.32
N LEU A 176 -16.66 -9.11 -26.86
CA LEU A 176 -17.54 -7.94 -26.88
C LEU A 176 -17.32 -7.08 -28.11
N ASP A 177 -16.17 -7.19 -28.73
CA ASP A 177 -15.80 -6.57 -30.01
C ASP A 177 -16.23 -5.10 -30.15
N ARG A 178 -16.19 -4.35 -29.03
CA ARG A 178 -16.64 -2.96 -28.96
C ARG A 178 -15.76 -2.06 -29.83
N PRO A 179 -16.36 -1.20 -30.70
CA PRO A 179 -15.59 -0.25 -31.52
C PRO A 179 -14.92 0.83 -30.67
N GLY A 180 -13.83 1.39 -31.18
CA GLY A 180 -13.11 2.49 -30.54
C GLY A 180 -13.79 3.85 -30.72
N PRO A 181 -13.44 4.85 -29.87
CA PRO A 181 -14.05 6.18 -29.93
C PRO A 181 -13.71 6.93 -31.24
N LEU A 182 -12.48 6.79 -31.72
CA LEU A 182 -11.97 7.55 -32.87
C LEU A 182 -11.64 6.67 -34.09
N THR A 183 -11.85 5.36 -33.99
CA THR A 183 -11.52 4.41 -35.06
C THR A 183 -12.61 3.35 -35.21
N ALA A 184 -12.72 2.79 -36.40
CA ALA A 184 -13.59 1.61 -36.63
C ALA A 184 -12.94 0.29 -36.13
N ALA A 185 -11.75 0.33 -35.58
CA ALA A 185 -11.12 -0.84 -34.97
C ALA A 185 -11.92 -1.25 -33.73
N THR A 186 -11.99 -2.56 -33.50
CA THR A 186 -12.79 -3.15 -32.42
C THR A 186 -11.91 -3.73 -31.31
N GLY A 187 -12.53 -4.26 -30.24
CA GLY A 187 -11.83 -4.80 -29.08
C GLY A 187 -11.36 -3.74 -28.09
N TYR A 188 -12.14 -2.67 -27.90
CA TYR A 188 -11.77 -1.62 -26.95
C TYR A 188 -12.19 -1.90 -25.52
N TYR A 189 -13.28 -2.62 -25.29
CA TYR A 189 -13.74 -3.01 -23.95
C TYR A 189 -13.18 -4.36 -23.52
N PRO A 190 -12.67 -4.49 -22.28
CA PRO A 190 -12.31 -3.44 -21.34
C PRO A 190 -10.91 -2.85 -21.63
N SER A 191 -10.58 -1.69 -21.04
CA SER A 191 -9.30 -1.00 -21.25
C SER A 191 -8.12 -1.74 -20.61
N GLY A 192 -7.15 -2.18 -21.41
CA GLY A 192 -5.92 -2.81 -20.91
C GLY A 192 -5.03 -1.86 -20.11
N HIS A 193 -4.88 -0.59 -20.56
CA HIS A 193 -4.09 0.42 -19.86
C HIS A 193 -4.68 0.77 -18.48
N ALA A 194 -6.00 0.95 -18.39
CA ALA A 194 -6.66 1.21 -17.12
C ALA A 194 -6.56 0.02 -16.14
N ALA A 195 -6.67 -1.21 -16.66
CA ALA A 195 -6.48 -2.44 -15.88
C ALA A 195 -5.04 -2.56 -15.34
N THR A 196 -4.05 -2.35 -16.21
CA THR A 196 -2.62 -2.38 -15.84
C THR A 196 -2.30 -1.33 -14.79
N ALA A 197 -2.74 -0.07 -14.99
CA ALA A 197 -2.51 1.01 -14.04
C ALA A 197 -3.08 0.69 -12.66
N LEU A 198 -4.33 0.23 -12.59
CA LEU A 198 -4.97 -0.09 -11.30
C LEU A 198 -4.24 -1.22 -10.57
N VAL A 199 -3.97 -2.33 -11.24
CA VAL A 199 -3.33 -3.48 -10.59
C VAL A 199 -1.89 -3.15 -10.19
N ALA A 200 -1.14 -2.44 -11.05
CA ALA A 200 0.24 -2.09 -10.75
C ALA A 200 0.33 -1.10 -9.59
N TYR A 201 -0.38 0.02 -9.64
CA TYR A 201 -0.27 1.07 -8.63
C TYR A 201 -0.95 0.68 -7.31
N CYS A 202 -2.18 0.18 -7.35
CA CYS A 202 -2.86 -0.26 -6.13
C CYS A 202 -2.23 -1.52 -5.53
N GLY A 203 -1.74 -2.45 -6.36
CA GLY A 203 -0.96 -3.59 -5.90
C GLY A 203 0.33 -3.17 -5.21
N ALA A 204 1.09 -2.23 -5.80
CA ALA A 204 2.27 -1.62 -5.18
C ALA A 204 1.92 -0.96 -3.84
N ALA A 205 0.83 -0.19 -3.78
CA ALA A 205 0.38 0.46 -2.56
C ALA A 205 -0.03 -0.54 -1.46
N ILE A 206 -0.69 -1.65 -1.81
CA ILE A 206 -1.01 -2.73 -0.87
C ILE A 206 0.27 -3.30 -0.24
N LEU A 207 1.31 -3.54 -1.04
CA LEU A 207 2.60 -4.02 -0.55
C LEU A 207 3.31 -2.99 0.35
N LEU A 208 3.14 -1.69 0.09
CA LEU A 208 3.78 -0.61 0.84
C LEU A 208 3.00 -0.13 2.07
N THR A 209 1.68 -0.42 2.17
CA THR A 209 0.80 0.03 3.26
C THR A 209 1.30 -0.32 4.68
N PRO A 210 1.91 -1.49 4.97
CA PRO A 210 2.40 -1.82 6.31
C PRO A 210 3.53 -0.91 6.82
N TYR A 211 4.14 -0.11 5.94
CA TYR A 211 5.22 0.80 6.33
C TYR A 211 4.64 2.19 6.67
N PRO A 212 4.70 2.65 7.93
CA PRO A 212 4.02 3.89 8.39
C PRO A 212 4.42 5.12 7.59
N ARG A 213 5.69 5.21 7.18
CA ARG A 213 6.21 6.32 6.37
C ARG A 213 5.68 6.31 4.93
N ARG A 214 4.91 5.30 4.54
CA ARG A 214 4.37 5.13 3.19
C ARG A 214 2.84 5.12 3.16
N ALA A 215 2.19 5.71 4.17
CA ALA A 215 0.74 5.86 4.23
C ALA A 215 0.17 6.62 3.01
N TRP A 216 0.98 7.46 2.36
CA TRP A 216 0.64 8.17 1.13
C TRP A 216 0.53 7.26 -0.11
N ALA A 217 1.04 6.01 -0.05
CA ALA A 217 1.10 5.12 -1.21
C ALA A 217 -0.29 4.81 -1.81
N MET A 218 -1.30 4.57 -0.97
CA MET A 218 -2.65 4.29 -1.47
C MET A 218 -3.32 5.54 -2.10
N PRO A 219 -3.32 6.72 -1.47
CA PRO A 219 -3.79 7.93 -2.14
C PRO A 219 -3.06 8.20 -3.46
N ALA A 220 -1.74 8.07 -3.50
CA ALA A 220 -0.97 8.25 -4.74
C ALA A 220 -1.35 7.24 -5.83
N ALA A 221 -1.52 5.96 -5.47
CA ALA A 221 -1.95 4.94 -6.41
C ALA A 221 -3.33 5.25 -7.01
N LEU A 222 -4.27 5.72 -6.19
CA LEU A 222 -5.60 6.13 -6.66
C LEU A 222 -5.50 7.34 -7.60
N VAL A 223 -4.70 8.35 -7.28
CA VAL A 223 -4.47 9.50 -8.14
C VAL A 223 -3.86 9.08 -9.48
N LEU A 224 -2.84 8.23 -9.49
CA LEU A 224 -2.21 7.73 -10.72
C LEU A 224 -3.19 6.92 -11.57
N THR A 225 -4.00 6.07 -10.95
CA THR A 225 -5.03 5.29 -11.64
C THR A 225 -6.09 6.18 -12.27
N LEU A 226 -6.61 7.17 -11.52
CA LEU A 226 -7.58 8.14 -12.00
C LEU A 226 -6.99 8.99 -13.13
N ALA A 227 -5.76 9.47 -12.97
CA ALA A 227 -5.05 10.24 -13.98
C ALA A 227 -4.91 9.47 -15.30
N THR A 228 -4.56 8.17 -15.21
CA THR A 228 -4.51 7.28 -16.38
C THR A 228 -5.88 7.23 -17.08
N GLY A 229 -6.95 6.95 -16.35
CA GLY A 229 -8.28 6.85 -16.94
C GLY A 229 -8.75 8.16 -17.58
N ILE A 230 -8.50 9.29 -16.93
CA ILE A 230 -8.79 10.63 -17.47
C ILE A 230 -7.97 10.86 -18.76
N GLY A 231 -6.68 10.57 -18.76
CA GLY A 231 -5.83 10.69 -19.93
C GLY A 231 -6.32 9.87 -21.11
N LEU A 232 -6.70 8.61 -20.88
CA LEU A 232 -7.21 7.70 -21.91
C LEU A 232 -8.50 8.23 -22.56
N VAL A 233 -9.43 8.77 -21.77
CA VAL A 233 -10.70 9.31 -22.29
C VAL A 233 -10.46 10.65 -22.99
N LEU A 234 -9.70 11.57 -22.42
CA LEU A 234 -9.38 12.87 -23.05
C LEU A 234 -8.64 12.71 -24.39
N ARG A 235 -7.89 11.63 -24.56
CA ARG A 235 -7.20 11.30 -25.81
C ARG A 235 -8.09 10.54 -26.81
N GLY A 236 -9.31 10.11 -26.39
CA GLY A 236 -10.18 9.26 -27.22
C GLY A 236 -9.60 7.86 -27.44
N TYR A 237 -8.71 7.39 -26.56
CA TYR A 237 -8.14 6.04 -26.65
C TYR A 237 -9.11 4.99 -26.14
N HIS A 238 -9.98 5.36 -25.20
CA HIS A 238 -10.99 4.49 -24.60
C HIS A 238 -12.23 5.28 -24.20
N TRP A 239 -13.38 4.62 -24.27
CA TRP A 239 -14.61 5.13 -23.71
C TRP A 239 -14.57 5.16 -22.19
N PRO A 240 -15.28 6.08 -21.50
CA PRO A 240 -15.40 6.06 -20.03
C PRO A 240 -15.81 4.70 -19.45
N LEU A 241 -16.76 3.99 -20.07
CA LEU A 241 -17.21 2.67 -19.62
C LEU A 241 -16.12 1.60 -19.76
N ASP A 242 -15.22 1.69 -20.75
CA ASP A 242 -14.08 0.76 -20.86
C ASP A 242 -13.15 0.88 -19.67
N VAL A 243 -12.95 2.11 -19.20
CA VAL A 243 -12.11 2.43 -18.03
C VAL A 243 -12.78 1.95 -16.73
N ILE A 244 -14.07 2.28 -16.56
CA ILE A 244 -14.87 1.88 -15.38
C ILE A 244 -14.95 0.36 -15.28
N GLY A 245 -15.21 -0.34 -16.39
CA GLY A 245 -15.25 -1.80 -16.46
C GLY A 245 -13.92 -2.40 -16.02
N SER A 246 -12.81 -1.89 -16.52
CA SER A 246 -11.46 -2.33 -16.14
C SER A 246 -11.16 -2.11 -14.66
N TRP A 247 -11.47 -0.93 -14.15
CA TRP A 247 -11.27 -0.63 -12.72
C TRP A 247 -12.11 -1.53 -11.82
N SER A 248 -13.35 -1.79 -12.20
CA SER A 248 -14.25 -2.66 -11.43
C SER A 248 -13.74 -4.10 -11.43
N LEU A 249 -13.38 -4.65 -12.58
CA LEU A 249 -12.81 -6.00 -12.70
C LEU A 249 -11.54 -6.14 -11.86
N CYS A 250 -10.60 -5.21 -12.01
CA CYS A 250 -9.30 -5.29 -11.36
C CYS A 250 -9.38 -5.00 -9.85
N THR A 251 -10.32 -4.17 -9.38
CA THR A 251 -10.58 -4.00 -7.94
C THR A 251 -11.08 -5.30 -7.33
N ALA A 252 -12.04 -5.98 -7.97
CA ALA A 252 -12.50 -7.28 -7.51
C ALA A 252 -11.36 -8.30 -7.47
N LEU A 253 -10.51 -8.34 -8.49
CA LEU A 253 -9.34 -9.23 -8.56
C LEU A 253 -8.36 -8.96 -7.40
N LEU A 254 -8.04 -7.70 -7.10
CA LEU A 254 -7.16 -7.34 -5.97
C LEU A 254 -7.79 -7.68 -4.62
N VAL A 255 -9.10 -7.52 -4.46
CA VAL A 255 -9.83 -7.92 -3.24
C VAL A 255 -9.76 -9.43 -3.04
N ILE A 256 -10.00 -10.20 -4.09
CA ILE A 256 -9.92 -11.68 -4.04
C ILE A 256 -8.50 -12.12 -3.67
N SER A 257 -7.48 -11.61 -4.35
CA SER A 257 -6.08 -11.97 -4.08
C SER A 257 -5.66 -11.61 -2.65
N SER A 258 -6.04 -10.42 -2.17
CA SER A 258 -5.77 -9.99 -0.79
C SER A 258 -6.49 -10.84 0.27
N SER A 259 -7.68 -11.34 -0.03
CA SER A 259 -8.44 -12.21 0.88
C SER A 259 -7.84 -13.61 0.96
N CYS A 260 -7.37 -14.16 -0.15
CA CYS A 260 -6.71 -15.45 -0.20
C CYS A 260 -5.39 -15.46 0.58
N THR A 261 -4.59 -14.40 0.43
CA THR A 261 -3.29 -14.31 1.10
C THR A 261 -3.42 -14.18 2.62
N ARG A 262 -4.42 -13.45 3.12
CA ARG A 262 -4.72 -13.35 4.56
C ARG A 262 -5.08 -14.71 5.17
N ARG A 263 -5.87 -15.53 4.49
CA ARG A 263 -6.24 -16.88 4.96
C ARG A 263 -5.04 -17.81 5.03
N SER A 264 -4.11 -17.71 4.08
CA SER A 264 -2.89 -18.53 4.06
C SER A 264 -1.95 -18.18 5.20
N SER A 265 -1.80 -16.89 5.54
CA SER A 265 -0.96 -16.45 6.67
C SER A 265 -1.53 -16.86 8.03
N GLY A 266 -2.86 -16.93 8.19
CA GLY A 266 -3.52 -17.39 9.42
C GLY A 266 -3.35 -18.90 9.67
N ARG A 267 -3.30 -19.73 8.63
CA ARG A 267 -3.13 -21.19 8.76
C ARG A 267 -1.73 -21.60 9.18
N THR A 268 -0.71 -20.86 8.78
CA THR A 268 0.67 -21.16 9.21
C THR A 268 0.92 -20.83 10.67
N ALA A 269 0.16 -19.90 11.27
CA ALA A 269 0.27 -19.56 12.68
C ALA A 269 -0.40 -20.59 13.62
N THR A 270 -1.41 -21.32 13.15
CA THR A 270 -2.13 -22.34 13.95
C THR A 270 -1.54 -23.74 13.84
N GLY A 271 -0.62 -23.99 12.94
CA GLY A 271 0.01 -25.29 12.71
C GLY A 271 1.12 -25.69 13.69
N CYS A 272 1.52 -24.82 14.65
CA CYS A 272 2.58 -25.11 15.64
C CYS A 272 2.07 -25.68 16.97
N SER A 273 0.79 -26.01 17.10
CA SER A 273 0.22 -26.69 18.25
C SER A 273 -0.15 -28.13 17.88
N GLY A 274 0.86 -28.95 17.58
CA GLY A 274 0.72 -30.40 17.56
C GLY A 274 1.03 -30.97 18.95
N PRO A 275 0.26 -31.93 19.47
CA PRO A 275 0.54 -32.55 20.77
C PRO A 275 1.79 -33.41 20.67
N SER A 276 2.73 -33.20 21.56
CA SER A 276 3.80 -34.14 21.94
C SER A 276 3.29 -35.10 22.98
#